data_9aaab520c395e70cc5e2511b686d6337
#
_entry.id   9aaab520c395e70cc5e2511b686d6337
#
_cell.length_a   1.000
_cell.length_b   1.000
_cell.length_c   1.000
_cell.angle_alpha   90.00
_cell.angle_beta   90.00
_cell.angle_gamma   90.00
#
_symmetry.space_group_name_H-M   'P 1'
#
loop_
_entity.id
_entity.type
_entity.pdbx_description
1 polymer ?
#
loop_
_entity_poly.entity_id
_entity_poly.type
_entity_poly.pdbx_seq_one_letter_code
_entity_poly.pdbx_strand_id
1 'polypeptide(L)'
;MKTFLHYVAQDIIDKYGTDLSRVVVVFPNKRASLFLNEELARCAGRPIWAPTYLTISDLFRRYSTLIIGDPIKLVCELHKSYVSITGKDETLDHFFEWGKLLISDFDDVDKNMADSNKVFANIANLHEYDDVSYLTDE
;
A
#
# COMPACT_ATOMS: atom_id res chain seq x y z
N MET A 1 23.30 5.71 24.24
CA MET A 1 21.85 5.60 24.52
C MET A 1 21.35 4.36 23.78
N LYS A 2 20.69 3.41 24.46
CA LYS A 2 20.15 2.22 23.79
C LYS A 2 18.93 2.59 22.96
N THR A 3 18.88 2.11 21.71
CA THR A 3 17.76 2.36 20.78
C THR A 3 16.60 1.41 21.06
N PHE A 4 15.40 1.72 20.55
CA PHE A 4 14.26 0.81 20.60
C PHE A 4 14.60 -0.56 20.01
N LEU A 5 15.28 -0.59 18.86
CA LEU A 5 15.69 -1.84 18.21
C LEU A 5 16.69 -2.67 19.03
N HIS A 6 17.49 -2.03 19.89
CA HIS A 6 18.34 -2.74 20.84
C HIS A 6 17.51 -3.56 21.83
N TYR A 7 16.45 -2.99 22.38
CA TYR A 7 15.57 -3.72 23.31
C TYR A 7 14.80 -4.84 22.60
N VAL A 8 14.36 -4.62 21.35
CA VAL A 8 13.72 -5.66 20.53
C VAL A 8 14.72 -6.81 20.25
N ALA A 9 15.96 -6.49 19.88
CA ALA A 9 16.99 -7.50 19.64
C ALA A 9 17.27 -8.32 20.90
N GLN A 10 17.39 -7.67 22.06
CA GLN A 10 17.60 -8.34 23.33
C GLN A 10 16.45 -9.29 23.65
N ASP A 11 15.20 -8.84 23.53
CA ASP A 11 14.01 -9.66 23.78
C ASP A 11 13.93 -10.88 22.86
N ILE A 12 14.30 -10.72 21.59
CA ILE A 12 14.33 -11.80 20.62
C ILE A 12 15.40 -12.85 21.02
N ILE A 13 16.62 -12.41 21.37
CA ILE A 13 17.70 -13.32 21.80
C ILE A 13 17.34 -14.04 23.09
N ASP A 14 16.75 -13.33 24.05
CA ASP A 14 16.36 -13.90 25.35
C ASP A 14 15.27 -14.97 25.18
N LYS A 15 14.33 -14.78 24.23
CA LYS A 15 13.23 -15.73 23.98
C LYS A 15 13.58 -16.90 23.09
N TYR A 16 14.36 -16.66 22.05
CA TYR A 16 14.59 -17.64 20.97
C TYR A 16 16.03 -18.12 20.87
N GLY A 17 16.96 -17.50 21.62
CA GLY A 17 18.38 -17.83 21.55
C GLY A 17 19.04 -17.33 20.28
N THR A 18 20.02 -18.06 19.76
CA THR A 18 20.83 -17.65 18.60
C THR A 18 20.46 -18.31 17.29
N ASP A 19 19.57 -19.29 17.31
CA ASP A 19 18.99 -19.86 16.10
C ASP A 19 17.63 -19.21 15.82
N LEU A 20 17.65 -18.16 15.01
CA LEU A 20 16.45 -17.42 14.61
C LEU A 20 15.94 -17.83 13.23
N SER A 21 16.42 -18.94 12.66
CA SER A 21 16.03 -19.40 11.32
C SER A 21 14.51 -19.60 11.13
N ARG A 22 13.81 -19.89 12.22
CA ARG A 22 12.35 -20.08 12.24
C ARG A 22 11.56 -18.86 12.69
N VAL A 23 12.26 -17.76 13.00
CA VAL A 23 11.65 -16.50 13.42
C VAL A 23 11.41 -15.61 12.20
N VAL A 24 10.25 -15.01 12.12
CA VAL A 24 9.90 -14.01 11.11
C VAL A 24 9.69 -12.68 11.81
N VAL A 25 10.39 -11.65 11.36
CA VAL A 25 10.22 -10.27 11.85
C VAL A 25 9.62 -9.41 10.77
N VAL A 26 8.51 -8.76 11.10
CA VAL A 26 7.75 -7.93 10.15
C VAL A 26 7.95 -6.46 10.48
N PHE A 27 8.26 -5.66 9.45
CA PHE A 27 8.52 -4.22 9.55
C PHE A 27 7.60 -3.41 8.64
N PRO A 28 7.34 -2.15 8.96
CA PRO A 28 6.67 -1.23 8.02
C PRO A 28 7.55 -0.89 6.80
N ASN A 29 8.87 -0.95 6.93
CA ASN A 29 9.82 -0.68 5.83
C ASN A 29 11.06 -1.59 5.89
N LYS A 30 11.70 -1.79 4.73
CA LYS A 30 12.89 -2.68 4.62
C LYS A 30 14.13 -2.18 5.37
N ARG A 31 14.27 -0.88 5.58
CA ARG A 31 15.48 -0.31 6.22
C ARG A 31 15.64 -0.73 7.67
N ALA A 32 14.53 -0.88 8.38
CA ALA A 32 14.56 -1.27 9.79
C ALA A 32 15.22 -2.64 10.02
N SER A 33 15.14 -3.56 9.06
CA SER A 33 15.76 -4.87 9.15
C SER A 33 17.28 -4.81 9.24
N LEU A 34 17.92 -3.86 8.56
CA LEU A 34 19.38 -3.69 8.58
C LEU A 34 19.85 -3.31 9.99
N PHE A 35 19.17 -2.37 10.61
CA PHE A 35 19.50 -1.92 11.98
C PHE A 35 19.21 -3.00 13.02
N LEU A 36 18.11 -3.73 12.88
CA LEU A 36 17.81 -4.83 13.79
C LEU A 36 18.85 -5.95 13.66
N ASN A 37 19.27 -6.27 12.45
CA ASN A 37 20.28 -7.30 12.22
C ASN A 37 21.62 -6.95 12.90
N GLU A 38 22.02 -5.68 12.86
CA GLU A 38 23.20 -5.18 13.56
C GLU A 38 23.05 -5.28 15.08
N GLU A 39 21.89 -4.90 15.63
CA GLU A 39 21.63 -5.00 17.07
C GLU A 39 21.55 -6.46 17.54
N LEU A 40 20.95 -7.36 16.74
CA LEU A 40 20.93 -8.80 17.05
C LEU A 40 22.36 -9.37 17.14
N ALA A 41 23.23 -9.02 16.18
CA ALA A 41 24.63 -9.44 16.21
C ALA A 41 25.38 -8.91 17.45
N ARG A 42 25.12 -7.65 17.84
CA ARG A 42 25.70 -7.05 19.05
C ARG A 42 25.19 -7.71 20.33
N CYS A 43 23.89 -7.96 20.43
CA CYS A 43 23.30 -8.58 21.63
C CYS A 43 23.72 -10.03 21.78
N ALA A 44 23.84 -10.77 20.71
CA ALA A 44 24.23 -12.18 20.75
C ALA A 44 25.69 -12.39 21.10
N GLY A 45 26.61 -11.47 20.73
CA GLY A 45 28.05 -11.57 20.95
C GLY A 45 28.72 -12.80 20.33
N ARG A 46 28.01 -13.54 19.50
CA ARG A 46 28.45 -14.79 18.81
C ARG A 46 27.66 -14.95 17.50
N PRO A 47 28.12 -15.81 16.58
CA PRO A 47 27.36 -16.06 15.34
C PRO A 47 25.92 -16.51 15.62
N ILE A 48 24.97 -15.95 14.84
CA ILE A 48 23.55 -16.27 14.91
C ILE A 48 23.05 -16.67 13.53
N TRP A 49 22.01 -17.49 13.50
CA TRP A 49 21.19 -17.65 12.30
C TRP A 49 20.16 -16.52 12.27
N ALA A 50 20.26 -15.66 11.25
CA ALA A 50 19.39 -14.51 11.13
C ALA A 50 17.92 -14.92 10.91
N PRO A 51 16.95 -14.14 11.43
CA PRO A 51 15.55 -14.37 11.16
C PRO A 51 15.19 -14.00 9.70
N THR A 52 14.02 -14.44 9.24
CA THR A 52 13.44 -13.95 8.00
C THR A 52 12.85 -12.56 8.22
N TYR A 53 13.22 -11.61 7.37
CA TYR A 53 12.69 -10.25 7.42
C TYR A 53 11.64 -10.05 6.33
N LEU A 54 10.48 -9.55 6.71
CA LEU A 54 9.39 -9.19 5.80
C LEU A 54 8.95 -7.76 6.05
N THR A 55 8.45 -7.11 5.01
CA THR A 55 7.60 -5.93 5.21
C THR A 55 6.15 -6.36 5.46
N ILE A 56 5.33 -5.44 5.99
CA ILE A 56 3.88 -5.65 6.11
C ILE A 56 3.30 -6.03 4.74
N SER A 57 3.71 -5.31 3.68
CA SER A 57 3.28 -5.61 2.31
C SER A 57 3.72 -7.01 1.84
N ASP A 58 4.95 -7.45 2.17
CA ASP A 58 5.41 -8.79 1.83
C ASP A 58 4.62 -9.87 2.58
N LEU A 59 4.24 -9.59 3.83
CA LEU A 59 3.39 -10.48 4.63
C LEU A 59 2.02 -10.66 3.97
N PHE A 60 1.34 -9.55 3.65
CA PHE A 60 0.03 -9.61 2.98
C PHE A 60 0.11 -10.33 1.63
N ARG A 61 1.14 -10.07 0.82
CA ARG A 61 1.35 -10.78 -0.45
C ARG A 61 1.46 -12.29 -0.29
N ARG A 62 2.12 -12.76 0.77
CA ARG A 62 2.27 -14.21 1.01
C ARG A 62 0.96 -14.90 1.35
N TYR A 63 0.04 -14.20 1.99
CA TYR A 63 -1.25 -14.75 2.42
C TYR A 63 -2.41 -14.36 1.52
N SER A 64 -2.20 -13.46 0.57
CA SER A 64 -3.20 -13.08 -0.43
C SER A 64 -3.15 -14.02 -1.63
N THR A 65 -4.33 -14.37 -2.14
CA THR A 65 -4.49 -15.05 -3.43
C THR A 65 -4.52 -14.06 -4.60
N LEU A 66 -4.55 -12.76 -4.31
CA LEU A 66 -4.58 -11.70 -5.32
C LEU A 66 -3.18 -11.44 -5.87
N ILE A 67 -3.12 -11.16 -7.16
CA ILE A 67 -1.90 -10.79 -7.88
C ILE A 67 -1.92 -9.27 -8.04
N ILE A 68 -0.79 -8.61 -7.76
CA ILE A 68 -0.63 -7.19 -8.04
C ILE A 68 -0.63 -7.00 -9.55
N GLY A 69 -1.57 -6.20 -10.04
CA GLY A 69 -1.66 -5.87 -11.46
C GLY A 69 -0.48 -5.02 -11.93
N ASP A 70 -0.10 -5.19 -13.18
CA ASP A 70 0.84 -4.29 -13.84
C ASP A 70 0.22 -2.89 -13.95
N PRO A 71 0.90 -1.82 -13.49
CA PRO A 71 0.32 -0.46 -13.45
C PRO A 71 -0.13 0.05 -14.83
N ILE A 72 0.64 -0.23 -15.88
CA ILE A 72 0.29 0.21 -17.24
C ILE A 72 -0.94 -0.54 -17.73
N LYS A 73 -0.98 -1.85 -17.51
CA LYS A 73 -2.13 -2.68 -17.90
C LYS A 73 -3.40 -2.23 -17.17
N LEU A 74 -3.30 -1.89 -15.89
CA LEU A 74 -4.45 -1.38 -15.11
C LEU A 74 -5.02 -0.10 -15.71
N VAL A 75 -4.15 0.85 -16.11
CA VAL A 75 -4.60 2.10 -16.77
C VAL A 75 -5.28 1.79 -18.10
N CYS A 76 -4.73 0.87 -18.91
CA CYS A 76 -5.33 0.48 -20.19
C CYS A 76 -6.71 -0.18 -20.01
N GLU A 77 -6.86 -1.06 -19.01
CA GLU A 77 -8.15 -1.70 -18.73
C GLU A 77 -9.17 -0.69 -18.17
N LEU A 78 -8.72 0.22 -17.31
CA LEU A 78 -9.57 1.30 -16.82
C LEU A 78 -10.03 2.23 -17.95
N HIS A 79 -9.16 2.57 -18.90
CA HIS A 79 -9.51 3.37 -20.08
C HIS A 79 -10.59 2.69 -20.91
N LYS A 80 -10.47 1.39 -21.19
CA LYS A 80 -11.50 0.63 -21.92
C LYS A 80 -12.85 0.69 -21.21
N SER A 81 -12.84 0.52 -19.88
CA SER A 81 -14.04 0.60 -19.06
C SER A 81 -14.65 2.00 -19.10
N TYR A 82 -13.81 3.03 -18.99
CA TYR A 82 -14.23 4.43 -19.06
C TYR A 82 -14.93 4.76 -20.41
N VAL A 83 -14.29 4.43 -21.53
CA VAL A 83 -14.86 4.64 -22.87
C VAL A 83 -16.17 3.87 -23.03
N SER A 84 -16.22 2.62 -22.56
CA SER A 84 -17.43 1.79 -22.63
C SER A 84 -18.60 2.34 -21.85
N ILE A 85 -18.35 2.91 -20.67
CA ILE A 85 -19.41 3.45 -19.77
C ILE A 85 -19.86 4.82 -20.21
N THR A 86 -18.92 5.70 -20.56
CA THR A 86 -19.21 7.10 -20.84
C THR A 86 -19.59 7.37 -22.30
N GLY A 87 -19.21 6.47 -23.23
CA GLY A 87 -19.35 6.67 -24.67
C GLY A 87 -18.44 7.79 -25.22
N LYS A 88 -17.54 8.35 -24.44
CA LYS A 88 -16.62 9.41 -24.86
C LYS A 88 -15.41 8.78 -25.56
N ASP A 89 -15.05 9.37 -26.71
CA ASP A 89 -13.84 8.99 -27.45
C ASP A 89 -12.62 9.71 -26.84
N GLU A 90 -12.21 9.23 -25.67
CA GLU A 90 -11.04 9.74 -24.97
C GLU A 90 -9.79 8.94 -25.43
N THR A 91 -8.73 9.65 -25.81
CA THR A 91 -7.47 8.96 -26.18
C THR A 91 -6.74 8.43 -24.97
N LEU A 92 -6.01 7.34 -25.13
CA LEU A 92 -5.23 6.75 -24.04
C LEU A 92 -4.18 7.72 -23.48
N ASP A 93 -3.57 8.56 -24.34
CA ASP A 93 -2.55 9.54 -23.91
C ASP A 93 -3.15 10.58 -22.97
N HIS A 94 -4.31 11.11 -23.28
CA HIS A 94 -5.03 12.06 -22.42
C HIS A 94 -5.53 11.39 -21.13
N PHE A 95 -6.02 10.15 -21.23
CA PHE A 95 -6.52 9.39 -20.10
C PHE A 95 -5.41 8.97 -19.13
N PHE A 96 -4.17 8.75 -19.62
CA PHE A 96 -3.14 8.02 -18.89
C PHE A 96 -2.78 8.66 -17.54
N GLU A 97 -2.59 9.97 -17.49
CA GLU A 97 -2.17 10.66 -16.27
C GLU A 97 -3.27 10.68 -15.20
N TRP A 98 -4.48 11.06 -15.59
CA TRP A 98 -5.58 11.07 -14.62
C TRP A 98 -6.14 9.65 -14.33
N GLY A 99 -6.00 8.73 -15.27
CA GLY A 99 -6.31 7.32 -15.03
C GLY A 99 -5.43 6.68 -13.96
N LYS A 100 -4.15 7.05 -13.88
CA LYS A 100 -3.27 6.63 -12.77
C LYS A 100 -3.75 7.19 -11.43
N LEU A 101 -4.18 8.45 -11.42
CA LEU A 101 -4.73 9.08 -10.22
C LEU A 101 -5.99 8.35 -9.75
N LEU A 102 -6.89 8.06 -10.68
CA LEU A 102 -8.15 7.35 -10.38
C LEU A 102 -7.90 5.92 -9.84
N ILE A 103 -6.90 5.21 -10.36
CA ILE A 103 -6.49 3.90 -9.80
C ILE A 103 -5.99 4.06 -8.37
N SER A 104 -5.22 5.12 -8.09
CA SER A 104 -4.73 5.40 -6.74
C SER A 104 -5.89 5.69 -5.78
N ASP A 105 -6.89 6.46 -6.22
CA ASP A 105 -8.06 6.80 -5.41
C ASP A 105 -8.91 5.56 -5.12
N PHE A 106 -9.10 4.67 -6.10
CA PHE A 106 -9.79 3.39 -5.89
C PHE A 106 -9.02 2.49 -4.92
N ASP A 107 -7.70 2.43 -5.04
CA ASP A 107 -6.84 1.66 -4.14
C ASP A 107 -6.91 2.21 -2.69
N ASP A 108 -7.04 3.52 -2.52
CA ASP A 108 -7.24 4.14 -1.22
C ASP A 108 -8.64 3.85 -0.64
N VAL A 109 -9.69 3.85 -1.46
CA VAL A 109 -11.03 3.42 -1.04
C VAL A 109 -11.02 1.98 -0.54
N ASP A 110 -10.39 1.07 -1.29
CA ASP A 110 -10.29 -0.34 -0.96
C ASP A 110 -9.44 -0.58 0.30
N LYS A 111 -8.27 0.08 0.43
CA LYS A 111 -7.39 -0.03 1.59
C LYS A 111 -8.04 0.44 2.89
N ASN A 112 -8.88 1.46 2.80
CA ASN A 112 -9.62 1.98 3.95
C ASN A 112 -10.93 1.23 4.19
N MET A 113 -11.26 0.22 3.38
CA MET A 113 -12.53 -0.50 3.43
C MET A 113 -13.73 0.44 3.43
N ALA A 114 -13.63 1.56 2.68
CA ALA A 114 -14.67 2.55 2.59
C ALA A 114 -15.83 2.04 1.72
N ASP A 115 -17.05 2.42 2.07
CA ASP A 115 -18.23 2.11 1.26
C ASP A 115 -18.20 2.97 -0.01
N SER A 116 -17.80 2.38 -1.12
CA SER A 116 -17.66 3.07 -2.41
C SER A 116 -18.96 3.76 -2.86
N ASN A 117 -20.12 3.14 -2.59
CA ASN A 117 -21.40 3.75 -2.97
C ASN A 117 -21.64 5.06 -2.22
N LYS A 118 -21.26 5.13 -0.94
CA LYS A 118 -21.40 6.38 -0.16
C LYS A 118 -20.39 7.44 -0.57
N VAL A 119 -19.14 7.03 -0.85
CA VAL A 119 -18.08 7.95 -1.31
C VAL A 119 -18.49 8.59 -2.63
N PHE A 120 -18.91 7.79 -3.61
CA PHE A 120 -19.26 8.28 -4.94
C PHE A 120 -20.62 8.98 -4.99
N ALA A 121 -21.58 8.63 -4.13
CA ALA A 121 -22.83 9.37 -4.01
C ALA A 121 -22.59 10.83 -3.60
N ASN A 122 -21.65 11.06 -2.68
CA ASN A 122 -21.31 12.42 -2.27
C ASN A 122 -20.67 13.25 -3.40
N ILE A 123 -19.85 12.61 -4.26
CA ILE A 123 -19.27 13.30 -5.42
C ILE A 123 -20.34 13.67 -6.45
N ALA A 124 -21.31 12.80 -6.70
CA ALA A 124 -22.46 13.11 -7.56
C ALA A 124 -23.27 14.30 -7.03
N ASN A 125 -23.53 14.32 -5.72
CA ASN A 125 -24.25 15.42 -5.08
C ASN A 125 -23.47 16.75 -5.15
N LEU A 126 -22.14 16.73 -5.02
CA LEU A 126 -21.31 17.94 -5.18
C LEU A 126 -21.42 18.51 -6.59
N HIS A 127 -21.54 17.69 -7.61
CA HIS A 127 -21.73 18.12 -8.99
C HIS A 127 -23.09 18.81 -9.21
N GLU A 128 -24.13 18.40 -8.49
CA GLU A 128 -25.45 19.10 -8.51
C GLU A 128 -25.39 20.47 -7.83
N TYR A 129 -24.54 20.65 -6.80
CA TYR A 129 -24.36 21.93 -6.11
C TYR A 129 -23.45 22.92 -6.86
N ASP A 130 -22.55 22.43 -7.70
CA ASP A 130 -21.66 23.27 -8.52
C ASP A 130 -22.31 23.73 -9.84
N ASP A 131 -23.50 23.26 -10.18
CA ASP A 131 -24.26 23.78 -11.30
C ASP A 131 -24.92 25.11 -10.88
N VAL A 132 -24.10 26.15 -10.86
CA VAL A 132 -24.53 27.56 -10.61
C VAL A 132 -25.03 28.25 -11.87
N SER A 133 -25.39 27.50 -12.89
CA SER A 133 -25.91 28.04 -14.18
C SER A 133 -27.13 28.96 -14.01
N TYR A 134 -27.90 28.79 -12.92
CA TYR A 134 -29.02 29.63 -12.55
C TYR A 134 -28.65 30.99 -11.92
N LEU A 135 -27.35 31.23 -11.63
CA LEU A 135 -26.88 32.50 -11.05
C LEU A 135 -26.33 33.49 -12.11
N THR A 136 -26.31 33.12 -13.38
CA THR A 136 -25.71 33.94 -14.45
C THR A 136 -26.75 34.66 -15.34
N ASP A 137 -28.02 34.66 -15.01
CA ASP A 137 -29.06 35.43 -15.69
C ASP A 137 -29.44 36.67 -14.86
N GLU A 138 -28.57 37.72 -14.87
CA GLU A 138 -28.93 39.14 -14.69
C GLU A 138 -28.03 40.02 -15.57
#